data_53d365026606e55e83ccad2a6a42888d
#
_entry.id   53d365026606e55e83ccad2a6a42888d
#
_cell.length_a   1.000
_cell.length_b   1.000
_cell.length_c   1.000
_cell.angle_alpha   90.00
_cell.angle_beta   90.00
_cell.angle_gamma   90.00
#
_symmetry.space_group_name_H-M   'P 1'
#
loop_
_entity.id
_entity.type
_entity.pdbx_description
1 polymer ?
#
loop_
_entity_poly.entity_id
_entity_poly.type
_entity_poly.pdbx_seq_one_letter_code
_entity_poly.pdbx_strand_id
1 'polypeptide(L)'
;MKFRLSKDSLFFCMKNYLSLITHLLLFLLSGLFCLSGFVKLFPVELFEYTFVDLGLANWHTAPFTARLFIGFELIISMVLLIPMRKYLIPGLFISFIFLLVMSVYLVWQWILHGNLGNCGCFGMLIPMTPLQSLIKNLAMLGLCMGVYAFRKNLYTLPKINNLLFIFLTIVSVALPFVLNPVTPSKLKSHSVYKGNLELSLLESKPTFEFEKGKNIVAFLSLTCPHCKLAAFKLSLMKKQNPELPVFFFLNGDKENEARFFAETHADKIPHAYMSMKEGFIENAGNSLPAIYYVNKQRIEKKTNYLIMRQEEIEQWLTQP
;
A
#
# COMPACT_ATOMS: atom_id res chain seq x y z
N MET A 1 -0.55 -19.12 -60.61
CA MET A 1 -0.22 -20.22 -59.66
C MET A 1 -0.95 -19.93 -58.34
N LYS A 2 -2.16 -20.53 -58.12
CA LYS A 2 -2.92 -20.33 -56.88
C LYS A 2 -2.38 -21.34 -55.86
N PHE A 3 -1.65 -20.87 -54.84
CA PHE A 3 -1.27 -21.65 -53.66
C PHE A 3 -2.55 -22.05 -52.93
N ARG A 4 -3.05 -23.23 -53.16
CA ARG A 4 -4.13 -23.83 -52.39
C ARG A 4 -3.49 -24.44 -51.13
N LEU A 5 -3.41 -23.64 -50.04
CA LEU A 5 -3.04 -24.17 -48.70
C LEU A 5 -4.00 -25.33 -48.39
N SER A 6 -3.47 -26.51 -48.05
CA SER A 6 -4.30 -27.63 -47.65
C SER A 6 -5.05 -27.28 -46.36
N LYS A 7 -6.26 -27.83 -46.17
CA LYS A 7 -7.03 -27.60 -44.91
C LYS A 7 -6.21 -27.95 -43.69
N ASP A 8 -5.33 -28.91 -43.77
CA ASP A 8 -4.46 -29.36 -42.68
C ASP A 8 -3.36 -28.35 -42.36
N SER A 9 -2.77 -27.68 -43.34
CA SER A 9 -1.77 -26.65 -43.15
C SER A 9 -2.36 -25.37 -42.52
N LEU A 10 -3.59 -25.01 -42.91
CA LEU A 10 -4.34 -23.91 -42.31
C LEU A 10 -4.71 -24.21 -40.85
N PHE A 11 -5.18 -25.41 -40.57
CA PHE A 11 -5.52 -25.87 -39.22
C PHE A 11 -4.30 -25.89 -38.27
N PHE A 12 -3.15 -26.37 -38.76
CA PHE A 12 -1.90 -26.40 -38.04
C PHE A 12 -1.37 -24.97 -37.72
N CYS A 13 -1.43 -24.07 -38.71
CA CYS A 13 -1.04 -22.68 -38.54
C CYS A 13 -1.93 -21.98 -37.50
N MET A 14 -3.25 -22.19 -37.57
CA MET A 14 -4.22 -21.61 -36.64
C MET A 14 -4.04 -22.11 -35.22
N LYS A 15 -3.73 -23.41 -35.04
CA LYS A 15 -3.44 -23.99 -33.72
C LYS A 15 -2.18 -23.41 -33.09
N ASN A 16 -1.10 -23.21 -33.86
CA ASN A 16 0.14 -22.60 -33.39
C ASN A 16 -0.07 -21.12 -33.00
N TYR A 17 -0.84 -20.37 -33.81
CA TYR A 17 -1.17 -18.98 -33.51
C TYR A 17 -2.01 -18.88 -32.24
N LEU A 18 -3.01 -19.73 -32.05
CA LEU A 18 -3.83 -19.77 -30.85
C LEU A 18 -3.01 -20.16 -29.60
N SER A 19 -2.05 -21.06 -29.75
CA SER A 19 -1.11 -21.43 -28.70
C SER A 19 -0.26 -20.22 -28.28
N LEU A 20 0.31 -19.51 -29.25
CA LEU A 20 1.12 -18.31 -28.97
C LEU A 20 0.31 -17.25 -28.22
N ILE A 21 -0.90 -16.94 -28.69
CA ILE A 21 -1.78 -15.97 -28.01
C ILE A 21 -2.05 -16.39 -26.56
N THR A 22 -2.37 -17.68 -26.34
CA THR A 22 -2.68 -18.16 -24.99
C THR A 22 -1.48 -18.05 -24.04
N HIS A 23 -0.27 -18.32 -24.53
CA HIS A 23 0.96 -18.12 -23.75
C HIS A 23 1.22 -16.64 -23.45
N LEU A 24 0.96 -15.73 -24.41
CA LEU A 24 1.07 -14.29 -24.20
C LEU A 24 0.08 -13.78 -23.15
N LEU A 25 -1.19 -14.25 -23.22
CA LEU A 25 -2.19 -13.89 -22.20
C LEU A 25 -1.79 -14.39 -20.81
N LEU A 26 -1.27 -15.62 -20.72
CA LEU A 26 -0.80 -16.19 -19.47
C LEU A 26 0.41 -15.43 -18.90
N PHE A 27 1.38 -15.10 -19.75
CA PHE A 27 2.55 -14.33 -19.39
C PHE A 27 2.17 -12.92 -18.90
N LEU A 28 1.23 -12.27 -19.60
CA LEU A 28 0.73 -10.95 -19.20
C LEU A 28 0.03 -11.02 -17.84
N LEU A 29 -0.85 -12.00 -17.63
CA LEU A 29 -1.54 -12.20 -16.35
C LEU A 29 -0.55 -12.46 -15.21
N SER A 30 0.42 -13.35 -15.40
CA SER A 30 1.50 -13.64 -14.45
C SER A 30 2.32 -12.39 -14.14
N GLY A 31 2.73 -11.64 -15.17
CA GLY A 31 3.50 -10.42 -15.03
C GLY A 31 2.76 -9.33 -14.24
N LEU A 32 1.45 -9.19 -14.44
CA LEU A 32 0.62 -8.24 -13.68
C LEU A 32 0.53 -8.62 -12.19
N PHE A 33 0.43 -9.92 -11.84
CA PHE A 33 0.49 -10.36 -10.45
C PHE A 33 1.88 -10.13 -9.85
N CYS A 34 2.95 -10.42 -10.59
CA CYS A 34 4.31 -10.14 -10.15
C CYS A 34 4.53 -8.66 -9.84
N LEU A 35 4.14 -7.80 -10.79
CA LEU A 35 4.23 -6.35 -10.64
C LEU A 35 3.40 -5.88 -9.45
N SER A 36 2.16 -6.37 -9.30
CA SER A 36 1.28 -6.01 -8.18
C SER A 36 1.89 -6.35 -6.82
N GLY A 37 2.47 -7.54 -6.67
CA GLY A 37 3.16 -7.94 -5.43
C GLY A 37 4.44 -7.15 -5.19
N PHE A 38 5.24 -6.91 -6.25
CA PHE A 38 6.51 -6.20 -6.12
C PHE A 38 6.36 -4.74 -5.72
N VAL A 39 5.45 -4.00 -6.35
CA VAL A 39 5.27 -2.57 -6.06
C VAL A 39 4.70 -2.31 -4.66
N LYS A 40 3.98 -3.26 -4.07
CA LYS A 40 3.49 -3.18 -2.68
C LYS A 40 4.61 -3.28 -1.64
N LEU A 41 5.80 -3.72 -2.04
CA LEU A 41 6.95 -3.78 -1.13
C LEU A 41 7.56 -2.39 -0.86
N PHE A 42 7.24 -1.38 -1.68
CA PHE A 42 7.94 -0.10 -1.63
C PHE A 42 6.98 1.11 -1.66
N PRO A 43 6.53 1.61 -0.49
CA PRO A 43 6.72 1.13 0.88
C PRO A 43 5.64 0.11 1.28
N VAL A 44 6.03 -0.88 2.06
CA VAL A 44 5.11 -1.93 2.55
C VAL A 44 4.14 -1.40 3.61
N GLU A 45 4.49 -0.33 4.31
CA GLU A 45 3.73 0.26 5.40
C GLU A 45 2.32 0.71 4.97
N LEU A 46 2.17 1.24 3.77
CA LEU A 46 0.85 1.61 3.25
C LEU A 46 -0.08 0.40 3.22
N PHE A 47 0.44 -0.74 2.79
CA PHE A 47 -0.35 -1.96 2.70
C PHE A 47 -0.65 -2.55 4.08
N GLU A 48 0.29 -2.46 5.04
CA GLU A 48 0.05 -2.80 6.46
C GLU A 48 -1.10 -1.95 7.03
N TYR A 49 -1.06 -0.64 6.80
CA TYR A 49 -2.10 0.28 7.31
C TYR A 49 -3.48 0.00 6.71
N THR A 50 -3.54 -0.44 5.46
CA THR A 50 -4.80 -0.88 4.84
C THR A 50 -5.44 -2.05 5.61
N PHE A 51 -4.66 -3.03 6.08
CA PHE A 51 -5.19 -4.12 6.91
C PHE A 51 -5.68 -3.65 8.28
N VAL A 52 -5.01 -2.66 8.87
CA VAL A 52 -5.44 -2.05 10.13
C VAL A 52 -6.73 -1.26 9.94
N ASP A 53 -6.83 -0.47 8.87
CA ASP A 53 -8.01 0.34 8.55
C ASP A 53 -9.27 -0.52 8.34
N LEU A 54 -9.10 -1.66 7.68
CA LEU A 54 -10.17 -2.64 7.45
C LEU A 54 -10.55 -3.44 8.70
N GLY A 55 -9.81 -3.31 9.79
CA GLY A 55 -10.01 -4.13 11.00
C GLY A 55 -9.67 -5.62 10.80
N LEU A 56 -8.96 -5.97 9.72
CA LEU A 56 -8.53 -7.34 9.42
C LEU A 56 -7.27 -7.74 10.19
N ALA A 57 -6.51 -6.76 10.66
CA ALA A 57 -5.32 -6.94 11.47
C ALA A 57 -5.15 -5.78 12.47
N ASN A 58 -4.43 -6.03 13.55
CA ASN A 58 -3.98 -4.98 14.47
C ASN A 58 -2.53 -4.55 14.15
N TRP A 59 -2.02 -3.54 14.86
CA TRP A 59 -0.68 -3.01 14.65
C TRP A 59 0.45 -4.06 14.76
N HIS A 60 0.24 -5.14 15.53
CA HIS A 60 1.23 -6.22 15.68
C HIS A 60 1.15 -7.27 14.58
N THR A 61 -0.06 -7.56 14.09
CA THR A 61 -0.28 -8.61 13.10
C THR A 61 -0.23 -8.09 11.66
N ALA A 62 -0.56 -6.83 11.41
CA ALA A 62 -0.58 -6.23 10.07
C ALA A 62 0.74 -6.38 9.30
N PRO A 63 1.93 -6.22 9.91
CA PRO A 63 3.20 -6.43 9.22
C PRO A 63 3.36 -7.85 8.66
N PHE A 64 2.90 -8.86 9.39
CA PHE A 64 2.96 -10.26 8.95
C PHE A 64 1.90 -10.52 7.87
N THR A 65 0.66 -10.07 8.09
CA THR A 65 -0.46 -10.27 7.17
C THR A 65 -0.17 -9.65 5.80
N ALA A 66 0.34 -8.42 5.77
CA ALA A 66 0.71 -7.75 4.53
C ALA A 66 1.76 -8.51 3.72
N ARG A 67 2.83 -8.97 4.37
CA ARG A 67 3.90 -9.75 3.71
C ARG A 67 3.42 -11.10 3.21
N LEU A 68 2.62 -11.80 3.99
CA LEU A 68 2.01 -13.07 3.57
C LEU A 68 1.11 -12.87 2.35
N PHE A 69 0.32 -11.80 2.33
CA PHE A 69 -0.56 -11.47 1.21
C PHE A 69 0.24 -11.15 -0.07
N ILE A 70 1.33 -10.38 0.05
CA ILE A 70 2.26 -10.13 -1.07
C ILE A 70 2.91 -11.44 -1.54
N GLY A 71 3.37 -12.29 -0.60
CA GLY A 71 3.91 -13.60 -0.91
C GLY A 71 2.91 -14.49 -1.66
N PHE A 72 1.63 -14.42 -1.31
CA PHE A 72 0.56 -15.13 -2.00
C PHE A 72 0.37 -14.64 -3.46
N GLU A 73 0.41 -13.32 -3.73
CA GLU A 73 0.40 -12.78 -5.09
C GLU A 73 1.60 -13.28 -5.91
N LEU A 74 2.79 -13.33 -5.28
CA LEU A 74 3.99 -13.85 -5.93
C LEU A 74 3.90 -15.35 -6.23
N ILE A 75 3.27 -16.15 -5.36
CA ILE A 75 2.98 -17.57 -5.61
C ILE A 75 2.03 -17.71 -6.82
N ILE A 76 0.95 -16.93 -6.87
CA ILE A 76 0.03 -16.92 -8.01
C ILE A 76 0.82 -16.62 -9.29
N SER A 77 1.62 -15.56 -9.29
CA SER A 77 2.46 -15.20 -10.42
C SER A 77 3.38 -16.36 -10.84
N MET A 78 4.09 -16.97 -9.91
CA MET A 78 5.01 -18.09 -10.17
C MET A 78 4.28 -19.30 -10.76
N VAL A 79 3.11 -19.67 -10.20
CA VAL A 79 2.30 -20.80 -10.69
C VAL A 79 1.80 -20.58 -12.11
N LEU A 80 1.44 -19.33 -12.44
CA LEU A 80 0.99 -18.97 -13.79
C LEU A 80 2.16 -18.85 -14.78
N LEU A 81 3.31 -18.35 -14.33
CA LEU A 81 4.52 -18.22 -15.15
C LEU A 81 5.07 -19.59 -15.57
N ILE A 82 4.94 -20.58 -14.68
CA ILE A 82 5.41 -21.95 -14.91
C ILE A 82 4.17 -22.85 -15.06
N PRO A 83 3.55 -22.92 -16.25
CA PRO A 83 2.28 -23.60 -16.45
C PRO A 83 2.43 -25.12 -16.38
N MET A 84 2.47 -25.67 -15.17
CA MET A 84 2.43 -27.10 -14.95
C MET A 84 1.00 -27.61 -15.07
N ARG A 85 0.81 -28.68 -15.81
CA ARG A 85 -0.51 -29.28 -16.08
C ARG A 85 -1.34 -29.52 -14.80
N LYS A 86 -0.67 -29.90 -13.71
CA LYS A 86 -1.31 -30.16 -12.41
C LYS A 86 -1.81 -28.89 -11.70
N TYR A 87 -1.09 -27.78 -11.81
CA TYR A 87 -1.34 -26.56 -11.03
C TYR A 87 -1.97 -25.42 -11.83
N LEU A 88 -2.01 -25.51 -13.15
CA LEU A 88 -2.54 -24.44 -14.01
C LEU A 88 -4.01 -24.15 -13.73
N ILE A 89 -4.87 -25.17 -13.70
CA ILE A 89 -6.31 -24.97 -13.50
C ILE A 89 -6.60 -24.48 -12.06
N PRO A 90 -6.07 -25.12 -11.00
CA PRO A 90 -6.19 -24.58 -9.64
C PRO A 90 -5.62 -23.15 -9.52
N GLY A 91 -4.48 -22.86 -10.14
CA GLY A 91 -3.87 -21.54 -10.15
C GLY A 91 -4.76 -20.48 -10.78
N LEU A 92 -5.35 -20.76 -11.95
CA LEU A 92 -6.31 -19.87 -12.60
C LEU A 92 -7.57 -19.65 -11.75
N PHE A 93 -8.08 -20.70 -11.11
CA PHE A 93 -9.24 -20.60 -10.24
C PHE A 93 -8.95 -19.75 -8.99
N ILE A 94 -7.82 -19.97 -8.34
CA ILE A 94 -7.36 -19.17 -7.20
C ILE A 94 -7.17 -17.71 -7.61
N SER A 95 -6.53 -17.46 -8.77
CA SER A 95 -6.35 -16.12 -9.32
C SER A 95 -7.70 -15.42 -9.57
N PHE A 96 -8.66 -16.13 -10.12
CA PHE A 96 -10.00 -15.60 -10.38
C PHE A 96 -10.72 -15.21 -9.10
N ILE A 97 -10.74 -16.10 -8.10
CA ILE A 97 -11.37 -15.82 -6.80
C ILE A 97 -10.67 -14.65 -6.09
N PHE A 98 -9.34 -14.63 -6.10
CA PHE A 98 -8.55 -13.54 -5.53
C PHE A 98 -8.91 -12.18 -6.15
N LEU A 99 -8.92 -12.09 -7.48
CA LEU A 99 -9.29 -10.87 -8.21
C LEU A 99 -10.74 -10.45 -7.93
N LEU A 100 -11.64 -11.41 -7.80
CA LEU A 100 -13.05 -11.14 -7.49
C LEU A 100 -13.20 -10.54 -6.09
N VAL A 101 -12.55 -11.13 -5.09
CA VAL A 101 -12.55 -10.61 -3.70
C VAL A 101 -11.96 -9.20 -3.66
N MET A 102 -10.83 -8.98 -4.35
CA MET A 102 -10.22 -7.65 -4.43
C MET A 102 -11.09 -6.64 -5.18
N SER A 103 -11.85 -7.07 -6.18
CA SER A 103 -12.78 -6.19 -6.88
C SER A 103 -13.96 -5.77 -5.99
N VAL A 104 -14.49 -6.70 -5.20
CA VAL A 104 -15.55 -6.39 -4.20
C VAL A 104 -15.02 -5.37 -3.16
N TYR A 105 -13.80 -5.57 -2.67
CA TYR A 105 -13.15 -4.61 -1.78
C TYR A 105 -13.01 -3.21 -2.40
N LEU A 106 -12.62 -3.11 -3.67
CA LEU A 106 -12.47 -1.84 -4.38
C LEU A 106 -13.81 -1.12 -4.58
N VAL A 107 -14.87 -1.87 -4.90
CA VAL A 107 -16.24 -1.32 -4.98
C VAL A 107 -16.68 -0.79 -3.61
N TRP A 108 -16.43 -1.54 -2.54
CA TRP A 108 -16.71 -1.11 -1.17
C TRP A 108 -15.97 0.18 -0.82
N GLN A 109 -14.68 0.25 -1.12
CA GLN A 109 -13.86 1.44 -0.88
C GLN A 109 -14.35 2.64 -1.69
N TRP A 110 -14.72 2.43 -2.95
CA TRP A 110 -15.28 3.47 -3.80
C TRP A 110 -16.61 4.03 -3.28
N ILE A 111 -17.49 3.18 -2.77
CA ILE A 111 -18.77 3.60 -2.17
C ILE A 111 -18.54 4.42 -0.90
N LEU A 112 -17.59 4.03 -0.05
CA LEU A 112 -17.35 4.71 1.24
C LEU A 112 -16.56 6.01 1.11
N HIS A 113 -15.55 6.05 0.24
CA HIS A 113 -14.57 7.14 0.19
C HIS A 113 -14.56 7.88 -1.17
N GLY A 114 -15.42 7.49 -2.11
CA GLY A 114 -15.42 8.04 -3.45
C GLY A 114 -14.26 7.56 -4.32
N ASN A 115 -14.10 8.17 -5.49
CA ASN A 115 -13.03 7.82 -6.45
C ASN A 115 -11.80 8.73 -6.28
N LEU A 116 -11.51 9.16 -5.05
CA LEU A 116 -10.36 9.99 -4.72
C LEU A 116 -9.33 9.18 -3.93
N GLY A 117 -8.06 9.56 -4.09
CA GLY A 117 -6.99 8.95 -3.34
C GLY A 117 -6.40 7.68 -3.97
N ASN A 118 -5.44 7.08 -3.26
CA ASN A 118 -4.74 5.87 -3.67
C ASN A 118 -5.32 4.66 -2.92
N CYS A 119 -5.89 3.71 -3.66
CA CYS A 119 -6.46 2.48 -3.06
C CYS A 119 -5.42 1.48 -2.51
N GLY A 120 -4.12 1.77 -2.67
CA GLY A 120 -3.04 0.90 -2.18
C GLY A 120 -2.80 -0.37 -3.00
N CYS A 121 -3.61 -0.68 -4.01
CA CYS A 121 -3.51 -1.93 -4.78
C CYS A 121 -2.19 -2.10 -5.54
N PHE A 122 -1.54 -1.01 -5.92
CA PHE A 122 -0.19 -0.96 -6.50
C PHE A 122 0.78 -0.15 -5.63
N GLY A 123 0.55 -0.10 -4.31
CA GLY A 123 1.39 0.67 -3.40
C GLY A 123 1.40 2.17 -3.71
N MET A 124 2.48 2.86 -3.34
CA MET A 124 2.67 4.28 -3.63
C MET A 124 3.42 4.55 -4.92
N LEU A 125 4.13 3.55 -5.47
CA LEU A 125 4.91 3.72 -6.69
C LEU A 125 4.02 3.95 -7.92
N ILE A 126 2.85 3.32 -7.94
CA ILE A 126 1.85 3.49 -9.01
C ILE A 126 0.52 3.83 -8.32
N PRO A 127 0.31 5.10 -7.96
CA PRO A 127 -0.93 5.51 -7.30
C PRO A 127 -2.10 5.35 -8.25
N MET A 128 -3.10 4.58 -7.82
CA MET A 128 -4.32 4.32 -8.59
C MET A 128 -5.54 4.63 -7.74
N THR A 129 -6.55 5.26 -8.36
CA THR A 129 -7.86 5.43 -7.73
C THR A 129 -8.59 4.08 -7.64
N PRO A 130 -9.61 3.95 -6.77
CA PRO A 130 -10.42 2.73 -6.69
C PRO A 130 -10.98 2.28 -8.04
N LEU A 131 -11.49 3.22 -8.85
CA LEU A 131 -12.01 2.92 -10.19
C LEU A 131 -10.93 2.40 -11.15
N GLN A 132 -9.75 3.05 -11.19
CA GLN A 132 -8.64 2.59 -12.04
C GLN A 132 -8.20 1.17 -11.66
N SER A 133 -8.11 0.87 -10.37
CA SER A 133 -7.78 -0.45 -9.87
C SER A 133 -8.86 -1.49 -10.18
N LEU A 134 -10.13 -1.09 -10.14
CA LEU A 134 -11.25 -1.95 -10.54
C LEU A 134 -11.19 -2.30 -12.03
N ILE A 135 -10.96 -1.31 -12.92
CA ILE A 135 -10.79 -1.53 -14.36
C ILE A 135 -9.63 -2.52 -14.61
N LYS A 136 -8.50 -2.32 -13.94
CA LYS A 136 -7.36 -3.25 -14.00
C LYS A 136 -7.77 -4.67 -13.59
N ASN A 137 -8.46 -4.82 -12.46
CA ASN A 137 -8.89 -6.14 -11.99
C ASN A 137 -9.87 -6.81 -12.96
N LEU A 138 -10.81 -6.05 -13.55
CA LEU A 138 -11.72 -6.56 -14.59
C LEU A 138 -10.96 -7.03 -15.83
N ALA A 139 -9.94 -6.29 -16.26
CA ALA A 139 -9.06 -6.70 -17.35
C ALA A 139 -8.31 -8.02 -17.00
N MET A 140 -7.78 -8.14 -15.78
CA MET A 140 -7.12 -9.37 -15.31
C MET A 140 -8.11 -10.54 -15.21
N LEU A 141 -9.35 -10.32 -14.78
CA LEU A 141 -10.40 -11.33 -14.81
C LEU A 141 -10.71 -11.79 -16.24
N GLY A 142 -10.78 -10.85 -17.19
CA GLY A 142 -10.92 -11.16 -18.63
C GLY A 142 -9.76 -12.00 -19.15
N LEU A 143 -8.51 -11.65 -18.79
CA LEU A 143 -7.33 -12.46 -19.12
C LEU A 143 -7.43 -13.87 -18.53
N CYS A 144 -7.83 -13.99 -17.27
CA CYS A 144 -8.00 -15.28 -16.60
C CYS A 144 -9.03 -16.17 -17.32
N MET A 145 -10.18 -15.61 -17.69
CA MET A 145 -11.20 -16.30 -18.48
C MET A 145 -10.70 -16.67 -19.87
N GLY A 146 -9.98 -15.78 -20.55
CA GLY A 146 -9.39 -16.03 -21.87
C GLY A 146 -8.39 -17.19 -21.82
N VAL A 147 -7.47 -17.18 -20.87
CA VAL A 147 -6.52 -18.29 -20.67
C VAL A 147 -7.26 -19.59 -20.37
N TYR A 148 -8.29 -19.56 -19.51
CA TYR A 148 -9.09 -20.75 -19.21
C TYR A 148 -9.83 -21.30 -20.44
N ALA A 149 -10.43 -20.44 -21.28
CA ALA A 149 -11.13 -20.84 -22.48
C ALA A 149 -10.20 -21.53 -23.50
N PHE A 150 -9.00 -20.97 -23.67
CA PHE A 150 -8.02 -21.47 -24.65
C PHE A 150 -6.96 -22.40 -24.03
N ARG A 151 -7.11 -22.86 -22.78
CA ARG A 151 -6.13 -23.67 -22.03
C ARG A 151 -5.69 -24.96 -22.75
N LYS A 152 -6.53 -25.51 -23.61
CA LYS A 152 -6.19 -26.73 -24.41
C LYS A 152 -5.06 -26.49 -25.42
N ASN A 153 -4.78 -25.22 -25.74
CA ASN A 153 -3.71 -24.83 -26.66
C ASN A 153 -2.40 -24.50 -25.95
N LEU A 154 -2.41 -24.49 -24.61
CA LEU A 154 -1.20 -24.24 -23.83
C LEU A 154 -0.25 -25.44 -23.82
N TYR A 155 1.00 -25.18 -24.11
CA TYR A 155 2.09 -26.10 -23.83
C TYR A 155 2.32 -26.12 -22.32
N THR A 156 1.96 -27.20 -21.66
CA THR A 156 2.16 -27.35 -20.22
C THR A 156 3.40 -28.21 -19.96
N LEU A 157 4.22 -27.78 -19.02
CA LEU A 157 5.37 -28.54 -18.60
C LEU A 157 4.92 -29.84 -17.92
N PRO A 158 5.46 -31.01 -18.31
CA PRO A 158 4.99 -32.31 -17.82
C PRO A 158 5.29 -32.53 -16.33
N LYS A 159 6.47 -32.17 -15.88
CA LYS A 159 6.89 -32.21 -14.46
C LYS A 159 8.10 -31.31 -14.24
N ILE A 160 8.01 -30.44 -13.24
CA ILE A 160 9.18 -29.84 -12.59
C ILE A 160 9.48 -30.70 -11.36
N ASN A 161 10.75 -30.77 -10.98
CA ASN A 161 11.15 -31.39 -9.74
C ASN A 161 10.36 -30.76 -8.58
N ASN A 162 9.68 -31.59 -7.79
CA ASN A 162 8.87 -31.13 -6.67
C ASN A 162 9.69 -30.27 -5.68
N LEU A 163 10.98 -30.59 -5.50
CA LEU A 163 11.91 -29.79 -4.68
C LEU A 163 12.08 -28.37 -5.21
N LEU A 164 12.24 -28.20 -6.54
CA LEU A 164 12.35 -26.87 -7.14
C LEU A 164 11.05 -26.08 -6.98
N PHE A 165 9.89 -26.72 -7.16
CA PHE A 165 8.60 -26.06 -6.96
C PHE A 165 8.40 -25.60 -5.52
N ILE A 166 8.71 -26.48 -4.54
CA ILE A 166 8.67 -26.14 -3.11
C ILE A 166 9.63 -24.99 -2.79
N PHE A 167 10.86 -25.06 -3.31
CA PHE A 167 11.86 -24.01 -3.13
C PHE A 167 11.36 -22.65 -3.65
N LEU A 168 10.80 -22.59 -4.88
CA LEU A 168 10.26 -21.36 -5.45
C LEU A 168 9.07 -20.82 -4.65
N THR A 169 8.23 -21.70 -4.11
CA THR A 169 7.10 -21.31 -3.24
C THR A 169 7.64 -20.71 -1.94
N ILE A 170 8.64 -21.32 -1.31
CA ILE A 170 9.29 -20.79 -0.10
C ILE A 170 9.91 -19.42 -0.39
N VAL A 171 10.62 -19.28 -1.51
CA VAL A 171 11.23 -18.01 -1.92
C VAL A 171 10.16 -16.93 -2.11
N SER A 172 9.04 -17.26 -2.77
CA SER A 172 7.94 -16.30 -2.97
C SER A 172 7.35 -15.78 -1.66
N VAL A 173 7.22 -16.62 -0.64
CA VAL A 173 6.75 -16.24 0.70
C VAL A 173 7.83 -15.51 1.49
N ALA A 174 9.07 -15.97 1.43
CA ALA A 174 10.17 -15.40 2.21
C ALA A 174 10.62 -14.01 1.69
N LEU A 175 10.54 -13.79 0.38
CA LEU A 175 11.03 -12.58 -0.27
C LEU A 175 10.49 -11.27 0.35
N PRO A 176 9.17 -11.12 0.62
CA PRO A 176 8.65 -9.93 1.29
C PRO A 176 9.25 -9.70 2.67
N PHE A 177 9.53 -10.76 3.43
CA PHE A 177 10.13 -10.67 4.78
C PHE A 177 11.62 -10.34 4.73
N VAL A 178 12.33 -10.83 3.72
CA VAL A 178 13.77 -10.56 3.53
C VAL A 178 13.99 -9.12 3.08
N LEU A 179 13.18 -8.64 2.11
CA LEU A 179 13.29 -7.28 1.59
C LEU A 179 12.79 -6.22 2.58
N ASN A 180 11.78 -6.57 3.37
CA ASN A 180 11.19 -5.68 4.38
C ASN A 180 11.05 -6.44 5.71
N PRO A 181 12.10 -6.55 6.53
CA PRO A 181 12.05 -7.25 7.80
C PRO A 181 11.03 -6.60 8.75
N VAL A 182 10.29 -7.43 9.49
CA VAL A 182 9.26 -6.99 10.46
C VAL A 182 9.88 -6.38 11.72
N THR A 183 11.16 -6.66 11.98
CA THR A 183 11.85 -6.08 13.13
C THR A 183 11.85 -4.56 13.02
N PRO A 184 11.49 -3.85 14.11
CA PRO A 184 11.68 -2.41 14.13
C PRO A 184 13.13 -2.14 13.76
N SER A 185 13.30 -1.37 12.69
CA SER A 185 14.64 -0.98 12.25
C SER A 185 15.42 -0.53 13.47
N LYS A 186 16.73 -0.81 13.52
CA LYS A 186 17.68 -0.23 14.48
C LYS A 186 17.76 1.31 14.38
N LEU A 187 16.75 1.95 13.82
CA LEU A 187 16.47 3.36 13.90
C LEU A 187 16.35 3.68 15.38
N LYS A 188 17.42 4.24 15.90
CA LYS A 188 17.54 4.68 17.28
C LYS A 188 16.25 5.39 17.66
N SER A 189 15.60 4.85 18.68
CA SER A 189 14.53 5.45 19.44
C SER A 189 14.73 6.97 19.54
N HIS A 190 13.65 7.68 19.30
CA HIS A 190 13.38 9.04 19.75
C HIS A 190 14.59 9.87 20.16
N SER A 191 15.00 10.80 19.34
CA SER A 191 15.95 11.83 19.79
C SER A 191 15.24 12.70 20.84
N VAL A 192 15.85 12.85 22.02
CA VAL A 192 15.43 13.86 22.99
C VAL A 192 15.64 15.21 22.31
N TYR A 193 14.57 15.82 21.85
CA TYR A 193 14.60 17.14 21.26
C TYR A 193 14.17 18.12 22.34
N LYS A 194 15.01 19.07 22.67
CA LYS A 194 14.67 20.12 23.65
C LYS A 194 14.47 21.42 22.87
N GLY A 195 13.25 21.87 22.77
CA GLY A 195 12.86 23.11 22.12
C GLY A 195 11.40 23.42 22.40
N ASN A 196 10.98 24.60 22.05
CA ASN A 196 9.57 24.97 22.07
C ASN A 196 9.07 25.04 20.62
N LEU A 197 7.77 24.85 20.43
CA LEU A 197 7.12 25.18 19.18
C LEU A 197 7.19 26.69 18.97
N GLU A 198 7.76 27.12 17.86
CA GLU A 198 7.83 28.52 17.49
C GLU A 198 6.59 28.89 16.67
N LEU A 199 5.58 29.43 17.36
CA LEU A 199 4.29 29.79 16.76
C LEU A 199 4.09 31.30 16.64
N SER A 200 5.10 32.10 17.00
CA SER A 200 5.02 33.56 17.01
C SER A 200 4.83 34.18 15.62
N LEU A 201 5.28 33.47 14.58
CA LEU A 201 5.20 33.94 13.18
C LEU A 201 3.89 33.57 12.49
N LEU A 202 2.99 32.82 13.14
CA LEU A 202 1.70 32.46 12.56
C LEU A 202 0.80 33.70 12.43
N GLU A 203 0.31 33.97 11.21
CA GLU A 203 -0.63 35.08 10.95
C GLU A 203 -1.99 34.85 11.62
N SER A 204 -2.41 33.59 11.75
CA SER A 204 -3.64 33.21 12.44
C SER A 204 -3.36 32.16 13.50
N LYS A 205 -3.66 32.46 14.78
CA LYS A 205 -3.55 31.45 15.85
C LYS A 205 -4.54 30.32 15.57
N PRO A 206 -4.06 29.06 15.53
CA PRO A 206 -4.96 27.92 15.40
C PRO A 206 -5.88 27.84 16.62
N THR A 207 -7.12 27.42 16.41
CA THR A 207 -8.12 27.21 17.46
C THR A 207 -7.73 26.13 18.47
N PHE A 208 -6.65 25.40 18.20
CA PHE A 208 -6.13 24.30 19.02
C PHE A 208 -5.26 24.86 20.16
N GLU A 209 -5.60 24.50 21.38
CA GLU A 209 -4.92 25.01 22.59
C GLU A 209 -3.65 24.23 22.90
N PHE A 210 -2.52 24.57 22.27
CA PHE A 210 -1.22 23.96 22.56
C PHE A 210 -0.70 24.23 23.98
N GLU A 211 -1.24 25.23 24.63
CA GLU A 211 -0.84 25.64 26.02
C GLU A 211 -1.40 24.68 27.06
N LYS A 212 -2.42 23.90 26.73
CA LYS A 212 -3.08 22.98 27.66
C LYS A 212 -2.71 21.53 27.35
N GLY A 213 -1.91 20.91 28.21
CA GLY A 213 -1.68 19.47 28.21
C GLY A 213 -0.69 18.98 27.15
N LYS A 214 -0.76 17.69 26.90
CA LYS A 214 0.11 16.93 26.01
C LYS A 214 -0.55 16.71 24.65
N ASN A 215 0.20 16.88 23.58
CA ASN A 215 -0.29 16.80 22.20
C ASN A 215 0.73 16.12 21.30
N ILE A 216 0.24 15.41 20.28
CA ILE A 216 1.06 14.94 19.16
C ILE A 216 0.92 15.95 18.03
N VAL A 217 2.01 16.60 17.68
CA VAL A 217 2.05 17.61 16.63
C VAL A 217 2.88 17.10 15.46
N ALA A 218 2.30 17.10 14.26
CA ALA A 218 2.98 16.65 13.05
C ALA A 218 3.07 17.77 12.02
N PHE A 219 4.27 18.05 11.55
CA PHE A 219 4.55 18.95 10.42
C PHE A 219 4.64 18.13 9.15
N LEU A 220 3.74 18.41 8.19
CA LEU A 220 3.51 17.57 7.01
C LEU A 220 3.45 18.43 5.76
N SER A 221 4.05 17.93 4.67
CA SER A 221 3.83 18.50 3.34
C SER A 221 2.74 17.71 2.60
N LEU A 222 1.84 18.41 1.91
CA LEU A 222 0.71 17.84 1.18
C LEU A 222 1.15 16.89 0.04
N THR A 223 2.34 17.10 -0.52
CA THR A 223 2.84 16.32 -1.66
C THR A 223 3.86 15.25 -1.27
N CYS A 224 4.38 15.30 -0.03
CA CYS A 224 5.42 14.38 0.44
C CYS A 224 4.84 12.96 0.70
N PRO A 225 5.36 11.90 0.06
CA PRO A 225 4.86 10.54 0.25
C PRO A 225 4.97 10.03 1.70
N HIS A 226 6.08 10.31 2.38
CA HIS A 226 6.29 9.92 3.77
C HIS A 226 5.37 10.68 4.74
N CYS A 227 5.02 11.94 4.42
CA CYS A 227 4.04 12.71 5.16
C CYS A 227 2.64 12.11 5.07
N LYS A 228 2.26 11.63 3.89
CA LYS A 228 0.99 10.91 3.69
C LYS A 228 0.93 9.63 4.51
N LEU A 229 2.02 8.85 4.57
CA LEU A 229 2.10 7.67 5.43
C LEU A 229 1.97 8.02 6.91
N ALA A 230 2.63 9.09 7.35
CA ALA A 230 2.54 9.57 8.73
C ALA A 230 1.12 10.02 9.08
N ALA A 231 0.49 10.81 8.20
CA ALA A 231 -0.88 11.28 8.36
C ALA A 231 -1.86 10.10 8.41
N PHE A 232 -1.74 9.15 7.50
CA PHE A 232 -2.59 7.95 7.47
C PHE A 232 -2.45 7.13 8.76
N LYS A 233 -1.22 6.90 9.23
CA LYS A 233 -1.00 6.19 10.49
C LYS A 233 -1.65 6.91 11.68
N LEU A 234 -1.46 8.23 11.79
CA LEU A 234 -2.06 9.03 12.84
C LEU A 234 -3.59 9.07 12.76
N SER A 235 -4.16 9.10 11.55
CA SER A 235 -5.62 9.03 11.36
C SER A 235 -6.19 7.71 11.83
N LEU A 236 -5.51 6.59 11.57
CA LEU A 236 -5.92 5.28 12.06
C LEU A 236 -5.84 5.17 13.59
N MET A 237 -4.76 5.72 14.20
CA MET A 237 -4.65 5.79 15.66
C MET A 237 -5.77 6.64 16.26
N LYS A 238 -6.07 7.80 15.66
CA LYS A 238 -7.19 8.67 16.06
C LYS A 238 -8.56 8.00 15.87
N LYS A 239 -8.73 7.17 14.84
CA LYS A 239 -9.94 6.37 14.61
C LYS A 239 -10.13 5.31 15.71
N GLN A 240 -9.03 4.68 16.19
CA GLN A 240 -9.05 3.70 17.28
C GLN A 240 -9.21 4.34 18.65
N ASN A 241 -8.62 5.52 18.86
CA ASN A 241 -8.76 6.31 20.07
C ASN A 241 -9.16 7.75 19.71
N PRO A 242 -10.49 8.07 19.69
CA PRO A 242 -10.98 9.41 19.35
C PRO A 242 -10.48 10.54 20.24
N GLU A 243 -10.06 10.26 21.48
CA GLU A 243 -9.52 11.25 22.41
C GLU A 243 -8.04 11.58 22.16
N LEU A 244 -7.37 10.88 21.24
CA LEU A 244 -5.95 11.12 20.97
C LEU A 244 -5.71 12.55 20.50
N PRO A 245 -4.94 13.38 21.22
CA PRO A 245 -4.73 14.79 20.91
C PRO A 245 -3.68 14.95 19.80
N VAL A 246 -4.13 14.87 18.56
CA VAL A 246 -3.29 14.99 17.35
C VAL A 246 -3.62 16.29 16.64
N PHE A 247 -2.60 17.00 16.19
CA PHE A 247 -2.72 18.22 15.39
C PHE A 247 -1.73 18.22 14.22
N PHE A 248 -2.14 18.73 13.07
CA PHE A 248 -1.28 18.84 11.89
C PHE A 248 -0.98 20.31 11.54
N PHE A 249 0.29 20.60 11.31
CA PHE A 249 0.71 21.76 10.52
C PHE A 249 1.00 21.31 9.10
N LEU A 250 0.24 21.86 8.15
CA LEU A 250 0.30 21.50 6.73
C LEU A 250 1.03 22.58 5.93
N ASN A 251 1.90 22.13 5.03
CA ASN A 251 2.57 22.99 4.07
C ASN A 251 2.39 22.48 2.65
N GLY A 252 2.19 23.39 1.69
CA GLY A 252 2.02 23.10 0.28
C GLY A 252 0.80 23.79 -0.32
N ASP A 253 0.60 23.62 -1.62
CA ASP A 253 -0.50 24.24 -2.36
C ASP A 253 -1.84 23.63 -1.97
N LYS A 254 -2.82 24.48 -1.62
CA LYS A 254 -4.17 24.05 -1.19
C LYS A 254 -4.90 23.16 -2.20
N GLU A 255 -4.55 23.25 -3.47
CA GLU A 255 -5.09 22.35 -4.50
C GLU A 255 -4.83 20.86 -4.21
N ASN A 256 -3.75 20.55 -3.50
CA ASN A 256 -3.39 19.19 -3.10
C ASN A 256 -4.10 18.70 -1.84
N GLU A 257 -4.85 19.58 -1.14
CA GLU A 257 -5.48 19.27 0.14
C GLU A 257 -6.51 18.15 0.03
N ALA A 258 -7.44 18.27 -0.90
CA ALA A 258 -8.51 17.30 -1.10
C ALA A 258 -7.92 15.89 -1.39
N ARG A 259 -6.87 15.85 -2.21
CA ARG A 259 -6.18 14.62 -2.51
C ARG A 259 -5.42 14.06 -1.30
N PHE A 260 -4.75 14.93 -0.53
CA PHE A 260 -4.03 14.53 0.68
C PHE A 260 -4.99 13.88 1.69
N PHE A 261 -6.12 14.50 2.00
CA PHE A 261 -7.09 13.94 2.94
C PHE A 261 -7.78 12.68 2.41
N ALA A 262 -8.06 12.60 1.12
CA ALA A 262 -8.61 11.40 0.51
C ALA A 262 -7.62 10.20 0.57
N GLU A 263 -6.32 10.45 0.48
CA GLU A 263 -5.27 9.41 0.56
C GLU A 263 -4.92 9.03 2.00
N THR A 264 -5.17 9.90 2.97
CA THR A 264 -4.72 9.72 4.37
C THR A 264 -5.85 9.47 5.35
N HIS A 265 -7.11 9.67 4.93
CA HIS A 265 -8.32 9.62 5.78
C HIS A 265 -8.20 10.49 7.05
N ALA A 266 -7.46 11.60 6.94
CA ALA A 266 -7.10 12.45 8.07
C ALA A 266 -7.94 13.74 8.16
N ASP A 267 -9.04 13.81 7.44
CA ASP A 267 -9.97 14.96 7.39
C ASP A 267 -10.53 15.38 8.74
N LYS A 268 -10.63 14.43 9.68
CA LYS A 268 -11.11 14.66 11.05
C LYS A 268 -10.03 15.14 12.02
N ILE A 269 -8.77 15.20 11.60
CA ILE A 269 -7.69 15.69 12.45
C ILE A 269 -7.63 17.21 12.33
N PRO A 270 -7.68 17.95 13.48
CA PRO A 270 -7.53 19.39 13.45
C PRO A 270 -6.18 19.78 12.87
N HIS A 271 -6.18 20.78 12.01
CA HIS A 271 -5.00 21.22 11.29
C HIS A 271 -4.97 22.72 11.05
N ALA A 272 -3.80 23.25 10.78
CA ALA A 272 -3.58 24.59 10.29
C ALA A 272 -2.55 24.60 9.17
N TYR A 273 -2.64 25.55 8.27
CA TYR A 273 -1.58 25.81 7.30
C TYR A 273 -0.48 26.64 7.93
N MET A 274 0.75 26.28 7.63
CA MET A 274 1.93 27.04 8.00
C MET A 274 2.84 27.16 6.78
N SER A 275 3.02 28.36 6.29
CA SER A 275 3.93 28.64 5.19
C SER A 275 5.40 28.61 5.65
N MET A 276 6.32 28.59 4.68
CA MET A 276 7.75 28.69 4.98
C MET A 276 8.11 30.01 5.68
N LYS A 277 7.37 31.08 5.37
CA LYS A 277 7.58 32.41 6.01
C LYS A 277 7.07 32.47 7.43
N GLU A 278 6.11 31.60 7.77
CA GLU A 278 5.53 31.47 9.12
C GLU A 278 6.31 30.51 10.04
N GLY A 279 7.50 30.09 9.65
CA GLY A 279 8.37 29.27 10.48
C GLY A 279 8.13 27.77 10.35
N PHE A 280 7.64 27.28 9.20
CA PHE A 280 7.44 25.85 8.99
C PHE A 280 8.74 25.06 9.11
N ILE A 281 9.84 25.54 8.48
CA ILE A 281 11.14 24.86 8.52
C ILE A 281 11.78 24.95 9.90
N GLU A 282 11.64 26.08 10.59
CA GLU A 282 12.15 26.30 11.93
C GLU A 282 11.58 25.27 12.93
N ASN A 283 10.30 24.94 12.76
CA ASN A 283 9.64 23.92 13.57
C ASN A 283 9.90 22.49 13.08
N ALA A 284 9.76 22.23 11.79
CA ALA A 284 9.86 20.89 11.22
C ALA A 284 11.32 20.41 11.10
N GLY A 285 12.25 21.34 10.88
CA GLY A 285 13.64 21.03 10.51
C GLY A 285 13.76 20.56 9.06
N ASN A 286 14.93 20.01 8.73
CA ASN A 286 15.30 19.66 7.35
C ASN A 286 14.71 18.35 6.82
N SER A 287 13.90 17.64 7.60
CA SER A 287 13.34 16.35 7.19
C SER A 287 11.88 16.20 7.57
N LEU A 288 11.06 15.86 6.61
CA LEU A 288 9.63 15.60 6.77
C LEU A 288 9.32 14.10 6.62
N PRO A 289 8.31 13.60 7.32
CA PRO A 289 7.47 14.25 8.35
C PRO A 289 8.23 14.51 9.66
N ALA A 290 7.92 15.61 10.33
CA ALA A 290 8.42 15.86 11.67
C ALA A 290 7.26 15.67 12.67
N ILE A 291 7.39 14.70 13.57
CA ILE A 291 6.36 14.35 14.54
C ILE A 291 6.92 14.54 15.94
N TYR A 292 6.22 15.33 16.74
CA TYR A 292 6.63 15.72 18.07
C TYR A 292 5.61 15.35 19.15
N TYR A 293 6.13 14.97 20.29
CA TYR A 293 5.42 14.86 21.55
C TYR A 293 5.59 16.20 22.27
N VAL A 294 4.51 16.96 22.39
CA VAL A 294 4.53 18.33 22.87
C VAL A 294 3.74 18.43 24.17
N ASN A 295 4.33 19.03 25.19
CA ASN A 295 3.68 19.29 26.46
C ASN A 295 3.76 20.80 26.74
N LYS A 296 2.61 21.49 26.73
CA LYS A 296 2.51 22.95 26.95
C LYS A 296 3.49 23.73 26.06
N GLN A 297 3.44 23.50 24.75
CA GLN A 297 4.33 24.03 23.69
C GLN A 297 5.79 23.53 23.75
N ARG A 298 6.23 22.88 24.83
CA ARG A 298 7.58 22.31 24.93
C ARG A 298 7.63 20.97 24.20
N ILE A 299 8.57 20.82 23.30
CA ILE A 299 8.84 19.56 22.63
C ILE A 299 9.65 18.67 23.59
N GLU A 300 9.06 17.53 23.99
CA GLU A 300 9.72 16.56 24.87
C GLU A 300 10.44 15.48 24.05
N LYS A 301 9.87 15.12 22.85
CA LYS A 301 10.35 14.00 22.08
C LYS A 301 10.05 14.22 20.59
N LYS A 302 10.99 13.87 19.72
CA LYS A 302 10.78 13.74 18.27
C LYS A 302 10.68 12.27 17.91
N THR A 303 9.69 11.90 17.11
CA THR A 303 9.47 10.52 16.65
C THR A 303 9.42 10.43 15.13
N ASN A 304 9.36 9.20 14.63
CA ASN A 304 9.17 8.90 13.22
C ASN A 304 7.95 7.96 13.08
N TYR A 305 7.19 8.09 11.99
CA TYR A 305 6.00 7.26 11.76
C TYR A 305 6.31 5.75 11.70
N LEU A 306 7.54 5.34 11.34
CA LEU A 306 7.94 3.93 11.29
C LEU A 306 8.03 3.29 12.68
N ILE A 307 8.50 4.05 13.68
CA ILE A 307 8.73 3.55 15.05
C ILE A 307 7.64 3.97 16.05
N MET A 308 6.79 4.91 15.67
CA MET A 308 5.69 5.40 16.50
C MET A 308 4.70 4.27 16.80
N ARG A 309 4.36 4.05 18.07
CA ARG A 309 3.39 3.06 18.54
C ARG A 309 2.29 3.73 19.34
N GLN A 310 1.07 3.27 19.16
CA GLN A 310 -0.09 3.84 19.83
C GLN A 310 0.01 3.67 21.34
N GLU A 311 0.40 2.50 21.83
CA GLU A 311 0.56 2.21 23.24
C GLU A 311 1.58 3.14 23.91
N GLU A 312 2.66 3.48 23.21
CA GLU A 312 3.68 4.40 23.71
C GLU A 312 3.17 5.84 23.83
N ILE A 313 2.34 6.27 22.88
CA ILE A 313 1.68 7.58 22.92
C ILE A 313 0.71 7.62 24.11
N GLU A 314 -0.14 6.62 24.26
CA GLU A 314 -1.13 6.53 25.33
C GLU A 314 -0.45 6.49 26.71
N GLN A 315 0.63 5.71 26.87
CA GLN A 315 1.44 5.71 28.09
C GLN A 315 2.07 7.08 28.38
N TRP A 316 2.59 7.77 27.36
CA TRP A 316 3.15 9.10 27.54
C TRP A 316 2.08 10.13 27.91
N LEU A 317 0.88 10.04 27.38
CA LEU A 317 -0.23 10.94 27.71
C LEU A 317 -0.65 10.81 29.18
N THR A 318 -0.57 9.62 29.77
CA THR A 318 -0.96 9.36 31.18
C THR A 318 0.15 9.72 32.19
N GLN A 319 1.38 9.94 31.75
CA GLN A 319 2.45 10.39 32.64
C GLN A 319 2.18 11.81 33.12
N PRO A 320 2.58 12.20 34.33
CA PRO A 320 2.40 13.56 34.86
C PRO A 320 3.14 14.63 34.08
#